data_024d07084e9a78bfa28b1d473006e2a7
#
_entry.id   024d07084e9a78bfa28b1d473006e2a7
#
_cell.length_a   1.000
_cell.length_b   1.000
_cell.length_c   1.000
_cell.angle_alpha   90.00
_cell.angle_beta   90.00
_cell.angle_gamma   90.00
#
_symmetry.space_group_name_H-M   'P 1'
#
loop_
_entity.id
_entity.type
_entity.pdbx_description
1 polymer ?
#
loop_
_entity_poly.entity_id
_entity_poly.type
_entity_poly.pdbx_seq_one_letter_code
_entity_poly.pdbx_strand_id
1 'polypeptide(L)'
;EEMQKLVIDEFDEMLNLGFRTQLTSILAMMPKRRQNILFSATMTDEVDAILNDYFDYPEEVTLSASGTPLENIKQISYQVPNFNTKVNLLKHLLDSHEDMSRILVFVNNKKIADMLLDRIEEDFEGQFGAIHSNKSQNYRLSTMASFQEGNLRGLITTDIMARGLDISNITHVVNFEMPEMPELYMHRIGRTGRADATGTAISFIAPREEESKVEVEVLMNMELAIEPFPETVEVSSKLIEPEKDRQPIKFLMKKQKLDGDGD
;
A
#
# COMPACT_ATOMS: atom_id res chain seq x y z
N GLU A 1 39.05 4.35 6.84
CA GLU A 1 38.32 5.64 7.01
C GLU A 1 37.22 5.41 8.03
N GLU A 2 37.14 6.28 9.04
CA GLU A 2 36.05 6.19 10.03
C GLU A 2 34.79 6.78 9.45
N MET A 3 33.65 6.11 9.65
CA MET A 3 32.32 6.59 9.25
C MET A 3 31.96 7.84 10.06
N GLN A 4 31.71 8.95 9.38
CA GLN A 4 31.46 10.25 10.02
C GLN A 4 29.96 10.64 9.98
N LYS A 5 29.18 10.05 9.10
CA LYS A 5 27.76 10.36 8.93
C LYS A 5 26.96 9.06 8.75
N LEU A 6 25.81 9.01 9.40
CA LEU A 6 24.80 7.97 9.24
C LEU A 6 23.49 8.62 8.86
N VAL A 7 22.88 8.15 7.78
CA VAL A 7 21.54 8.54 7.36
C VAL A 7 20.66 7.29 7.37
N ILE A 8 19.54 7.34 8.07
CA ILE A 8 18.54 6.27 8.11
C ILE A 8 17.23 6.86 7.61
N ASP A 9 16.68 6.27 6.58
CA ASP A 9 15.39 6.67 5.99
C ASP A 9 14.35 5.58 6.22
N GLU A 10 13.06 5.96 6.26
CA GLU A 10 11.93 5.07 6.55
C GLU A 10 12.14 4.24 7.83
N PHE A 11 12.59 4.89 8.92
CA PHE A 11 13.02 4.18 10.13
C PHE A 11 11.90 3.40 10.82
N ASP A 12 10.73 3.98 10.95
CA ASP A 12 9.51 3.31 11.44
C ASP A 12 9.18 2.04 10.65
N GLU A 13 9.33 2.11 9.34
CA GLU A 13 9.11 0.96 8.45
C GLU A 13 10.12 -0.16 8.66
N MET A 14 11.39 0.17 8.89
CA MET A 14 12.40 -0.82 9.22
C MET A 14 12.06 -1.56 10.52
N LEU A 15 11.50 -0.86 11.51
CA LEU A 15 11.05 -1.45 12.77
C LEU A 15 9.81 -2.33 12.56
N ASN A 16 8.81 -1.85 11.84
CA ASN A 16 7.62 -2.62 11.48
C ASN A 16 7.94 -3.93 10.75
N LEU A 17 9.00 -3.94 9.95
CA LEU A 17 9.52 -5.13 9.28
C LEU A 17 10.33 -6.07 10.20
N GLY A 18 10.52 -5.72 11.46
CA GLY A 18 11.23 -6.52 12.46
C GLY A 18 12.76 -6.42 12.40
N PHE A 19 13.31 -5.37 11.76
CA PHE A 19 14.77 -5.15 11.67
C PHE A 19 15.39 -4.52 12.92
N ARG A 20 14.65 -4.42 14.03
CA ARG A 20 15.15 -3.82 15.27
C ARG A 20 16.52 -4.38 15.71
N THR A 21 16.64 -5.70 15.75
CA THR A 21 17.87 -6.37 16.20
C THR A 21 19.05 -6.06 15.28
N GLN A 22 18.84 -6.04 13.98
CA GLN A 22 19.86 -5.72 13.01
C GLN A 22 20.29 -4.25 13.10
N LEU A 23 19.32 -3.35 13.21
CA LEU A 23 19.56 -1.92 13.36
C LEU A 23 20.36 -1.59 14.63
N THR A 24 19.93 -2.12 15.78
CA THR A 24 20.63 -1.89 17.05
C THR A 24 22.05 -2.50 17.04
N SER A 25 22.23 -3.66 16.41
CA SER A 25 23.55 -4.27 16.23
C SER A 25 24.48 -3.38 15.38
N ILE A 26 23.96 -2.82 14.28
CA ILE A 26 24.71 -1.90 13.43
C ILE A 26 25.09 -0.63 14.20
N LEU A 27 24.10 -0.01 14.87
CA LEU A 27 24.32 1.21 15.66
C LEU A 27 25.37 1.03 16.75
N ALA A 28 25.38 -0.13 17.42
CA ALA A 28 26.34 -0.46 18.46
C ALA A 28 27.79 -0.66 17.94
N MET A 29 27.94 -1.09 16.68
CA MET A 29 29.25 -1.28 16.04
C MET A 29 29.83 0.00 15.43
N MET A 30 29.03 1.05 15.28
CA MET A 30 29.46 2.29 14.65
C MET A 30 30.31 3.16 15.57
N PRO A 31 31.22 4.01 15.01
CA PRO A 31 31.96 4.99 15.80
C PRO A 31 31.03 5.92 16.57
N LYS A 32 31.32 6.17 17.84
CA LYS A 32 30.51 7.06 18.69
C LYS A 32 30.46 8.50 18.16
N ARG A 33 31.56 8.99 17.60
CA ARG A 33 31.65 10.33 17.05
C ARG A 33 31.23 10.35 15.58
N ARG A 34 29.93 10.55 15.34
CA ARG A 34 29.36 10.68 14.00
C ARG A 34 28.13 11.60 14.03
N GLN A 35 27.80 12.15 12.89
CA GLN A 35 26.49 12.81 12.69
C GLN A 35 25.46 11.75 12.33
N ASN A 36 24.33 11.75 13.04
CA ASN A 36 23.18 10.91 12.70
C ASN A 36 22.07 11.78 12.11
N ILE A 37 21.45 11.32 11.05
CA ILE A 37 20.24 11.89 10.45
C ILE A 37 19.25 10.74 10.28
N LEU A 38 18.04 10.90 10.84
CA LEU A 38 17.00 9.90 10.79
C LEU A 38 15.75 10.52 10.23
N PHE A 39 15.12 9.83 9.28
CA PHE A 39 13.81 10.17 8.73
C PHE A 39 12.82 9.08 9.08
N SER A 40 11.66 9.49 9.60
CA SER A 40 10.56 8.61 9.95
C SER A 40 9.24 9.31 9.64
N ALA A 41 8.27 8.59 9.11
CA ALA A 41 6.94 9.13 8.86
C ALA A 41 6.12 9.19 10.16
N THR A 42 6.36 8.24 11.08
CA THR A 42 5.67 8.14 12.35
C THR A 42 6.67 8.10 13.51
N MET A 43 6.24 8.63 14.67
CA MET A 43 6.99 8.57 15.91
C MET A 43 6.29 7.59 16.86
N THR A 44 6.66 6.31 16.75
CA THR A 44 6.14 5.25 17.61
C THR A 44 6.98 5.12 18.88
N ASP A 45 6.43 4.49 19.94
CA ASP A 45 7.18 4.20 21.18
C ASP A 45 8.47 3.42 20.89
N GLU A 46 8.48 2.62 19.84
CA GLU A 46 9.66 1.83 19.44
C GLU A 46 10.74 2.69 18.78
N VAL A 47 10.35 3.67 17.97
CA VAL A 47 11.23 4.70 17.41
C VAL A 47 11.86 5.51 18.54
N ASP A 48 11.04 6.01 19.45
CA ASP A 48 11.49 6.77 20.62
C ASP A 48 12.48 5.99 21.48
N ALA A 49 12.22 4.73 21.73
CA ALA A 49 13.12 3.89 22.53
C ALA A 49 14.52 3.79 21.91
N ILE A 50 14.63 3.61 20.58
CA ILE A 50 15.93 3.54 19.91
C ILE A 50 16.59 4.92 19.85
N LEU A 51 15.84 5.99 19.64
CA LEU A 51 16.40 7.35 19.70
C LEU A 51 17.04 7.62 21.07
N ASN A 52 16.36 7.29 22.15
CA ASN A 52 16.87 7.48 23.51
C ASN A 52 18.12 6.63 23.84
N ASP A 53 18.19 5.40 23.25
CA ASP A 53 19.30 4.47 23.52
C ASP A 53 20.56 4.76 22.71
N TYR A 54 20.43 5.29 21.48
CA TYR A 54 21.54 5.37 20.51
C TYR A 54 21.85 6.77 20.00
N PHE A 55 21.06 7.78 20.33
CA PHE A 55 21.25 9.15 19.85
C PHE A 55 21.35 10.13 21.02
N ASP A 56 22.42 10.89 21.06
CA ASP A 56 22.67 11.88 22.10
C ASP A 56 21.94 13.19 21.78
N TYR A 57 20.89 13.52 22.53
CA TYR A 57 20.15 14.79 22.41
C TYR A 57 19.74 15.11 20.95
N PRO A 58 18.93 14.27 20.29
CA PRO A 58 18.54 14.52 18.90
C PRO A 58 17.72 15.81 18.82
N GLU A 59 18.04 16.64 17.83
CA GLU A 59 17.20 17.76 17.43
C GLU A 59 16.04 17.22 16.58
N GLU A 60 14.83 17.40 17.04
CA GLU A 60 13.65 16.94 16.34
C GLU A 60 13.09 18.06 15.44
N VAL A 61 12.92 17.74 14.16
CA VAL A 61 12.27 18.59 13.19
C VAL A 61 10.99 17.91 12.72
N THR A 62 9.88 18.30 13.32
CA THR A 62 8.57 17.79 12.93
C THR A 62 8.01 18.67 11.81
N LEU A 63 7.83 18.07 10.64
CA LEU A 63 7.06 18.68 9.57
C LEU A 63 5.60 18.43 9.86
N SER A 64 4.86 19.50 10.23
CA SER A 64 3.41 19.37 10.31
C SER A 64 2.86 18.92 8.97
N ALA A 65 1.88 18.03 9.00
CA ALA A 65 1.20 17.50 7.81
C ALA A 65 0.38 18.56 7.02
N SER A 66 0.67 19.85 7.24
CA SER A 66 0.10 20.96 6.48
C SER A 66 0.71 20.99 5.09
N GLY A 67 -0.09 20.69 4.10
CA GLY A 67 0.34 20.53 2.72
C GLY A 67 0.72 19.07 2.43
N THR A 68 -0.07 18.16 2.94
CA THR A 68 0.04 16.76 2.58
C THR A 68 -0.06 16.62 1.07
N PRO A 69 0.82 15.82 0.44
CA PRO A 69 0.69 15.45 -0.98
C PRO A 69 -0.70 14.91 -1.34
N LEU A 70 -1.54 14.65 -0.33
CA LEU A 70 -2.91 14.16 -0.48
C LEU A 70 -3.86 15.17 -1.12
N GLU A 71 -3.63 16.49 -0.97
CA GLU A 71 -4.47 17.52 -1.61
C GLU A 71 -4.38 17.47 -3.14
N ASN A 72 -3.24 17.01 -3.65
CA ASN A 72 -3.02 16.83 -5.09
C ASN A 72 -3.45 15.44 -5.59
N ILE A 73 -3.98 14.58 -4.71
CA ILE A 73 -4.39 13.22 -5.06
C ILE A 73 -5.91 13.11 -4.97
N LYS A 74 -6.55 12.96 -6.13
CA LYS A 74 -7.97 12.58 -6.17
C LYS A 74 -8.10 11.16 -5.67
N GLN A 75 -8.88 10.95 -4.60
CA GLN A 75 -9.12 9.63 -4.02
C GLN A 75 -10.56 9.20 -4.29
N ILE A 76 -10.71 8.04 -4.91
CA ILE A 76 -12.00 7.43 -5.20
C ILE A 76 -11.98 5.95 -4.81
N SER A 77 -13.13 5.40 -4.49
CA SER A 77 -13.24 3.99 -4.16
C SER A 77 -14.48 3.35 -4.78
N TYR A 78 -14.43 2.03 -4.95
CA TYR A 78 -15.55 1.22 -5.41
C TYR A 78 -15.75 0.06 -4.46
N GLN A 79 -17.00 -0.22 -4.12
CA GLN A 79 -17.36 -1.47 -3.43
C GLN A 79 -17.40 -2.60 -4.44
N VAL A 80 -16.58 -3.64 -4.24
CA VAL A 80 -16.38 -4.72 -5.20
C VAL A 80 -16.40 -6.07 -4.48
N PRO A 81 -17.30 -7.01 -4.85
CA PRO A 81 -17.57 -8.18 -4.03
C PRO A 81 -16.42 -9.20 -3.95
N ASN A 82 -15.59 -9.33 -4.99
CA ASN A 82 -14.58 -10.39 -5.08
C ASN A 82 -13.49 -10.09 -6.11
N PHE A 83 -12.45 -10.92 -6.11
CA PHE A 83 -11.28 -10.81 -7.00
C PHE A 83 -11.65 -10.71 -8.49
N ASN A 84 -12.51 -11.62 -9.00
CA ASN A 84 -12.84 -11.62 -10.42
C ASN A 84 -13.59 -10.35 -10.83
N THR A 85 -14.46 -9.83 -9.97
CA THR A 85 -15.13 -8.54 -10.21
C THR A 85 -14.14 -7.37 -10.13
N LYS A 86 -13.16 -7.42 -9.21
CA LYS A 86 -12.07 -6.42 -9.17
C LYS A 86 -11.26 -6.42 -10.47
N VAL A 87 -10.98 -7.60 -11.05
CA VAL A 87 -10.31 -7.70 -12.35
C VAL A 87 -11.15 -7.06 -13.45
N ASN A 88 -12.45 -7.39 -13.52
CA ASN A 88 -13.36 -6.84 -14.54
C ASN A 88 -13.43 -5.31 -14.43
N LEU A 89 -13.52 -4.78 -13.20
CA LEU A 89 -13.52 -3.34 -12.97
C LEU A 89 -12.20 -2.70 -13.41
N LEU A 90 -11.06 -3.31 -13.07
CA LEU A 90 -9.76 -2.77 -13.49
C LEU A 90 -9.63 -2.73 -15.00
N LYS A 91 -9.99 -3.81 -15.70
CA LYS A 91 -10.00 -3.86 -17.17
C LYS A 91 -10.90 -2.76 -17.77
N HIS A 92 -12.10 -2.59 -17.23
CA HIS A 92 -13.01 -1.53 -17.65
C HIS A 92 -12.43 -0.12 -17.46
N LEU A 93 -11.80 0.15 -16.33
CA LEU A 93 -11.17 1.44 -16.07
C LEU A 93 -9.99 1.68 -17.02
N LEU A 94 -9.19 0.66 -17.32
CA LEU A 94 -8.08 0.73 -18.26
C LEU A 94 -8.53 1.05 -19.69
N ASP A 95 -9.69 0.53 -20.10
CA ASP A 95 -10.28 0.79 -21.41
C ASP A 95 -10.97 2.16 -21.50
N SER A 96 -11.58 2.60 -20.40
CA SER A 96 -12.39 3.81 -20.37
C SER A 96 -11.59 5.08 -20.08
N HIS A 97 -10.36 4.96 -19.56
CA HIS A 97 -9.53 6.07 -19.10
C HIS A 97 -8.16 6.08 -19.79
N GLU A 98 -8.03 6.88 -20.85
CA GLU A 98 -6.77 7.06 -21.59
C GLU A 98 -5.67 7.72 -20.74
N ASP A 99 -6.04 8.50 -19.72
CA ASP A 99 -5.13 9.13 -18.76
C ASP A 99 -4.50 8.14 -17.78
N MET A 100 -5.03 6.92 -17.65
CA MET A 100 -4.41 5.81 -16.92
C MET A 100 -3.21 5.24 -17.70
N SER A 101 -2.14 6.02 -17.80
CA SER A 101 -0.98 5.71 -18.66
C SER A 101 0.24 5.17 -17.91
N ARG A 102 0.40 5.52 -16.62
CA ARG A 102 1.46 5.01 -15.73
C ARG A 102 0.87 4.62 -14.39
N ILE A 103 0.68 3.34 -14.22
CA ILE A 103 -0.17 2.79 -13.15
C ILE A 103 0.65 1.92 -12.19
N LEU A 104 0.47 2.14 -10.88
CA LEU A 104 0.88 1.18 -9.87
C LEU A 104 -0.35 0.48 -9.29
N VAL A 105 -0.37 -0.84 -9.35
CA VAL A 105 -1.44 -1.67 -8.80
C VAL A 105 -0.90 -2.41 -7.58
N PHE A 106 -1.46 -2.10 -6.41
CA PHE A 106 -1.07 -2.71 -5.14
C PHE A 106 -1.95 -3.90 -4.77
N VAL A 107 -1.29 -4.98 -4.40
CA VAL A 107 -1.89 -6.20 -3.86
C VAL A 107 -1.17 -6.60 -2.57
N ASN A 108 -1.84 -7.33 -1.68
CA ASN A 108 -1.28 -7.68 -0.37
C ASN A 108 -0.28 -8.84 -0.42
N ASN A 109 -0.35 -9.69 -1.45
CA ASN A 109 0.56 -10.82 -1.53
C ASN A 109 0.94 -11.19 -2.97
N LYS A 110 2.07 -11.90 -3.07
CA LYS A 110 2.68 -12.32 -4.34
C LYS A 110 1.82 -13.25 -5.19
N LYS A 111 0.99 -14.09 -4.55
CA LYS A 111 0.10 -15.01 -5.29
C LYS A 111 -1.00 -14.24 -6.01
N ILE A 112 -1.57 -13.23 -5.35
CA ILE A 112 -2.54 -12.34 -5.98
C ILE A 112 -1.89 -11.51 -7.09
N ALA A 113 -0.62 -11.08 -6.91
CA ALA A 113 0.11 -10.37 -7.97
C ALA A 113 0.24 -11.21 -9.25
N ASP A 114 0.65 -12.47 -9.13
CA ASP A 114 0.77 -13.37 -10.28
C ASP A 114 -0.61 -13.64 -10.92
N MET A 115 -1.62 -13.96 -10.11
CA MET A 115 -2.98 -14.21 -10.61
C MET A 115 -3.57 -12.99 -11.32
N LEU A 116 -3.33 -11.79 -10.80
CA LEU A 116 -3.81 -10.55 -11.41
C LEU A 116 -3.10 -10.28 -12.74
N LEU A 117 -1.78 -10.49 -12.80
CA LEU A 117 -1.02 -10.35 -14.03
C LEU A 117 -1.57 -11.30 -15.11
N ASP A 118 -1.73 -12.59 -14.81
CA ASP A 118 -2.25 -13.58 -15.75
C ASP A 118 -3.61 -13.17 -16.32
N ARG A 119 -4.48 -12.57 -15.48
CA ARG A 119 -5.82 -12.13 -15.89
C ARG A 119 -5.80 -10.85 -16.73
N ILE A 120 -4.88 -9.93 -16.45
CA ILE A 120 -4.74 -8.68 -17.22
C ILE A 120 -4.09 -8.94 -18.57
N GLU A 121 -3.12 -9.84 -18.65
CA GLU A 121 -2.45 -10.22 -19.90
C GLU A 121 -3.42 -10.78 -20.95
N GLU A 122 -4.59 -11.30 -20.56
CA GLU A 122 -5.62 -11.78 -21.51
C GLU A 122 -6.08 -10.67 -22.48
N ASP A 123 -6.17 -9.40 -22.01
CA ASP A 123 -6.69 -8.26 -22.81
C ASP A 123 -5.63 -7.16 -23.02
N PHE A 124 -4.58 -7.13 -22.19
CA PHE A 124 -3.53 -6.10 -22.18
C PHE A 124 -2.14 -6.71 -22.29
N GLU A 125 -1.96 -7.65 -23.24
CA GLU A 125 -0.72 -8.40 -23.44
C GLU A 125 0.50 -7.49 -23.52
N GLY A 126 1.51 -7.78 -22.69
CA GLY A 126 2.78 -7.06 -22.65
C GLY A 126 2.72 -5.65 -22.10
N GLN A 127 1.57 -5.19 -21.60
CA GLN A 127 1.44 -3.84 -21.05
C GLN A 127 1.69 -3.76 -19.54
N PHE A 128 1.68 -4.90 -18.85
CA PHE A 128 1.87 -4.96 -17.39
C PHE A 128 3.04 -5.85 -17.01
N GLY A 129 3.60 -5.56 -15.83
CA GLY A 129 4.58 -6.42 -15.19
C GLY A 129 4.25 -6.60 -13.71
N ALA A 130 4.72 -7.70 -13.09
CA ALA A 130 4.54 -7.92 -11.66
C ALA A 130 5.90 -7.97 -10.95
N ILE A 131 6.02 -7.23 -9.84
CA ILE A 131 7.23 -7.20 -9.01
C ILE A 131 6.89 -7.64 -7.59
N HIS A 132 7.46 -8.78 -7.16
CA HIS A 132 7.32 -9.30 -5.81
C HIS A 132 8.51 -10.20 -5.44
N SER A 133 8.60 -10.62 -4.18
CA SER A 133 9.76 -11.33 -3.62
C SER A 133 10.11 -12.66 -4.31
N ASN A 134 9.16 -13.32 -4.97
CA ASN A 134 9.40 -14.59 -5.70
C ASN A 134 9.98 -14.40 -7.10
N LYS A 135 9.98 -13.19 -7.65
CA LYS A 135 10.62 -12.91 -8.93
C LYS A 135 12.13 -12.79 -8.74
N SER A 136 12.91 -13.30 -9.71
CA SER A 136 14.37 -13.17 -9.67
C SER A 136 14.81 -11.69 -9.69
N GLN A 137 15.98 -11.40 -9.16
CA GLN A 137 16.52 -10.04 -9.17
C GLN A 137 16.62 -9.47 -10.59
N ASN A 138 17.09 -10.27 -11.54
CA ASN A 138 17.20 -9.85 -12.94
C ASN A 138 15.84 -9.50 -13.55
N TYR A 139 14.82 -10.33 -13.29
CA TYR A 139 13.46 -10.05 -13.76
C TYR A 139 12.95 -8.74 -13.17
N ARG A 140 13.13 -8.51 -11.86
CA ARG A 140 12.68 -7.27 -11.20
C ARG A 140 13.36 -6.04 -11.80
N LEU A 141 14.67 -6.11 -12.03
CA LEU A 141 15.43 -5.01 -12.64
C LEU A 141 14.98 -4.75 -14.09
N SER A 142 14.80 -5.79 -14.91
CA SER A 142 14.35 -5.63 -16.30
C SER A 142 12.92 -5.09 -16.38
N THR A 143 12.00 -5.60 -15.54
CA THR A 143 10.63 -5.12 -15.48
C THR A 143 10.56 -3.65 -15.04
N MET A 144 11.37 -3.26 -14.05
CA MET A 144 11.47 -1.88 -13.61
C MET A 144 12.02 -0.97 -14.71
N ALA A 145 13.09 -1.38 -15.38
CA ALA A 145 13.65 -0.62 -16.50
C ALA A 145 12.61 -0.43 -17.62
N SER A 146 11.92 -1.50 -18.01
CA SER A 146 10.83 -1.44 -19.00
C SER A 146 9.71 -0.48 -18.59
N PHE A 147 9.36 -0.44 -17.32
CA PHE A 147 8.36 0.51 -16.83
C PHE A 147 8.90 1.94 -16.83
N GLN A 148 10.14 2.17 -16.41
CA GLN A 148 10.75 3.51 -16.44
C GLN A 148 10.87 4.07 -17.85
N GLU A 149 11.19 3.22 -18.82
CA GLU A 149 11.28 3.55 -20.26
C GLU A 149 9.90 3.78 -20.91
N GLY A 150 8.80 3.45 -20.22
CA GLY A 150 7.44 3.58 -20.75
C GLY A 150 6.99 2.42 -21.65
N ASN A 151 7.74 1.31 -21.68
CA ASN A 151 7.37 0.10 -22.42
C ASN A 151 6.25 -0.68 -21.71
N LEU A 152 6.07 -0.47 -20.41
CA LEU A 152 4.96 -1.01 -19.64
C LEU A 152 4.04 0.15 -19.18
N ARG A 153 2.74 -0.06 -19.33
CA ARG A 153 1.68 0.83 -18.84
C ARG A 153 1.52 0.73 -17.33
N GLY A 154 1.70 -0.46 -16.76
CA GLY A 154 1.49 -0.66 -15.34
C GLY A 154 2.40 -1.69 -14.67
N LEU A 155 2.57 -1.52 -13.37
CA LEU A 155 3.24 -2.48 -12.48
C LEU A 155 2.27 -2.96 -11.41
N ILE A 156 2.20 -4.28 -11.23
CA ILE A 156 1.54 -4.93 -10.11
C ILE A 156 2.59 -5.23 -9.05
N THR A 157 2.39 -4.76 -7.83
CA THR A 157 3.42 -4.86 -6.78
C THR A 157 2.82 -5.08 -5.40
N THR A 158 3.65 -5.57 -4.49
CA THR A 158 3.36 -5.60 -3.06
C THR A 158 4.06 -4.44 -2.36
N ASP A 159 3.60 -4.05 -1.17
CA ASP A 159 4.15 -2.92 -0.41
C ASP A 159 5.67 -3.00 -0.21
N ILE A 160 6.16 -4.17 0.20
CA ILE A 160 7.60 -4.39 0.45
C ILE A 160 8.44 -4.07 -0.79
N MET A 161 7.94 -4.40 -1.96
CA MET A 161 8.68 -4.22 -3.20
C MET A 161 8.55 -2.82 -3.80
N ALA A 162 7.47 -2.12 -3.46
CA ALA A 162 7.26 -0.74 -3.89
C ALA A 162 8.10 0.28 -3.08
N ARG A 163 8.59 -0.13 -1.91
CA ARG A 163 9.49 0.70 -1.09
C ARG A 163 10.83 0.88 -1.75
N GLY A 164 11.37 2.08 -1.66
CA GLY A 164 12.67 2.42 -2.26
C GLY A 164 12.68 2.41 -3.79
N LEU A 165 11.53 2.16 -4.44
CA LEU A 165 11.43 2.31 -5.88
C LEU A 165 11.33 3.81 -6.21
N ASP A 166 12.36 4.34 -6.83
CA ASP A 166 12.31 5.69 -7.41
C ASP A 166 11.50 5.63 -8.72
N ILE A 167 10.19 5.72 -8.55
CA ILE A 167 9.26 5.75 -9.68
C ILE A 167 8.62 7.15 -9.72
N SER A 168 8.90 7.86 -10.78
CA SER A 168 8.32 9.17 -11.07
C SER A 168 7.16 9.07 -12.06
N ASN A 169 6.38 10.13 -12.12
CA ASN A 169 5.30 10.31 -13.10
C ASN A 169 4.19 9.23 -13.05
N ILE A 170 3.89 8.70 -11.88
CA ILE A 170 2.74 7.81 -11.70
C ILE A 170 1.47 8.65 -11.81
N THR A 171 0.61 8.30 -12.76
CA THR A 171 -0.69 8.96 -12.96
C THR A 171 -1.75 8.39 -12.02
N HIS A 172 -1.75 7.07 -11.86
CA HIS A 172 -2.75 6.36 -11.06
C HIS A 172 -2.11 5.33 -10.14
N VAL A 173 -2.59 5.32 -8.90
CA VAL A 173 -2.37 4.23 -7.95
C VAL A 173 -3.69 3.48 -7.79
N VAL A 174 -3.66 2.18 -7.96
CA VAL A 174 -4.82 1.32 -7.73
C VAL A 174 -4.53 0.43 -6.52
N ASN A 175 -5.26 0.62 -5.43
CA ASN A 175 -5.31 -0.32 -4.33
C ASN A 175 -6.29 -1.44 -4.73
N PHE A 176 -5.79 -2.45 -5.45
CA PHE A 176 -6.59 -3.62 -5.85
C PHE A 176 -7.06 -4.41 -4.62
N GLU A 177 -6.23 -4.42 -3.58
CA GLU A 177 -6.59 -4.85 -2.22
C GLU A 177 -6.24 -3.72 -1.24
N MET A 178 -7.13 -3.48 -0.26
CA MET A 178 -6.83 -2.55 0.82
C MET A 178 -5.62 -3.05 1.62
N PRO A 179 -4.74 -2.15 2.08
CA PRO A 179 -3.60 -2.56 2.87
C PRO A 179 -4.03 -3.13 4.23
N GLU A 180 -3.20 -4.02 4.79
CA GLU A 180 -3.44 -4.59 6.12
C GLU A 180 -3.16 -3.59 7.26
N MET A 181 -2.32 -2.57 7.00
CA MET A 181 -2.01 -1.49 7.93
C MET A 181 -2.39 -0.14 7.30
N PRO A 182 -3.11 0.73 7.99
CA PRO A 182 -3.62 1.97 7.40
C PRO A 182 -2.51 2.94 6.96
N GLU A 183 -1.33 2.92 7.61
CA GLU A 183 -0.18 3.74 7.22
C GLU A 183 0.31 3.42 5.81
N LEU A 184 0.22 2.16 5.40
CA LEU A 184 0.62 1.73 4.04
C LEU A 184 -0.25 2.37 2.97
N TYR A 185 -1.50 2.71 3.27
CA TYR A 185 -2.36 3.41 2.33
C TYR A 185 -1.75 4.74 1.90
N MET A 186 -1.28 5.53 2.87
CA MET A 186 -0.62 6.81 2.62
C MET A 186 0.65 6.63 1.76
N HIS A 187 1.46 5.62 2.08
CA HIS A 187 2.68 5.31 1.33
C HIS A 187 2.39 4.86 -0.11
N ARG A 188 1.29 4.13 -0.33
CA ARG A 188 0.86 3.71 -1.66
C ARG A 188 0.40 4.90 -2.49
N ILE A 189 -0.56 5.67 -2.00
CA ILE A 189 -1.11 6.81 -2.76
C ILE A 189 -0.08 7.91 -2.96
N GLY A 190 0.87 8.10 -2.04
CA GLY A 190 2.00 9.01 -2.18
C GLY A 190 2.99 8.64 -3.30
N ARG A 191 2.74 7.56 -4.07
CA ARG A 191 3.49 7.29 -5.31
C ARG A 191 3.01 8.13 -6.48
N THR A 192 1.80 8.69 -6.42
CA THR A 192 1.28 9.68 -7.37
C THR A 192 1.17 11.06 -6.72
N GLY A 193 0.80 12.08 -7.46
CA GLY A 193 0.61 13.45 -6.95
C GLY A 193 1.89 14.12 -6.43
N ARG A 194 3.07 13.71 -6.90
CA ARG A 194 4.36 14.24 -6.44
C ARG A 194 4.70 15.55 -7.14
N ALA A 195 5.40 16.42 -6.41
CA ALA A 195 5.71 17.78 -6.81
C ALA A 195 4.41 18.55 -7.17
N ASP A 196 4.36 19.24 -8.29
CA ASP A 196 3.19 20.01 -8.73
C ASP A 196 2.21 19.19 -9.61
N ALA A 197 2.41 17.86 -9.72
CA ALA A 197 1.54 17.01 -10.51
C ALA A 197 0.33 16.54 -9.69
N THR A 198 -0.84 16.50 -10.33
CA THR A 198 -2.03 15.85 -9.77
C THR A 198 -1.99 14.34 -10.02
N GLY A 199 -2.52 13.56 -9.09
CA GLY A 199 -2.61 12.12 -9.20
C GLY A 199 -4.00 11.59 -8.86
N THR A 200 -4.25 10.32 -9.20
CA THR A 200 -5.50 9.65 -8.83
C THR A 200 -5.19 8.35 -8.09
N ALA A 201 -5.84 8.16 -6.95
CA ALA A 201 -5.83 6.91 -6.20
C ALA A 201 -7.21 6.26 -6.27
N ILE A 202 -7.25 5.00 -6.69
CA ILE A 202 -8.48 4.22 -6.85
C ILE A 202 -8.40 3.02 -5.92
N SER A 203 -9.41 2.82 -5.05
CA SER A 203 -9.42 1.71 -4.10
C SER A 203 -10.60 0.77 -4.36
N PHE A 204 -10.32 -0.53 -4.47
CA PHE A 204 -11.34 -1.57 -4.61
C PHE A 204 -11.57 -2.25 -3.26
N ILE A 205 -12.74 -2.05 -2.71
CA ILE A 205 -13.07 -2.46 -1.35
C ILE A 205 -14.02 -3.66 -1.40
N ALA A 206 -13.50 -4.83 -1.03
CA ALA A 206 -14.33 -6.02 -0.86
C ALA A 206 -14.98 -6.03 0.54
N PRO A 207 -16.07 -6.76 0.76
CA PRO A 207 -16.72 -6.82 2.08
C PRO A 207 -15.80 -7.20 3.25
N ARG A 208 -14.76 -7.99 2.97
CA ARG A 208 -13.73 -8.38 3.96
C ARG A 208 -12.72 -7.27 4.27
N GLU A 209 -12.69 -6.21 3.48
CA GLU A 209 -11.74 -5.09 3.57
C GLU A 209 -12.38 -3.82 4.15
N GLU A 210 -13.65 -3.88 4.55
CA GLU A 210 -14.36 -2.73 5.14
C GLU A 210 -13.70 -2.26 6.45
N GLU A 211 -13.18 -3.18 7.26
CA GLU A 211 -12.45 -2.83 8.50
C GLU A 211 -11.18 -2.02 8.16
N SER A 212 -10.38 -2.50 7.22
CA SER A 212 -9.18 -1.78 6.76
C SER A 212 -9.52 -0.41 6.15
N LYS A 213 -10.65 -0.30 5.43
CA LYS A 213 -11.14 0.99 4.93
C LYS A 213 -11.41 1.96 6.09
N VAL A 214 -12.15 1.51 7.12
CA VAL A 214 -12.48 2.35 8.28
C VAL A 214 -11.21 2.80 9.01
N GLU A 215 -10.23 1.92 9.19
CA GLU A 215 -8.95 2.26 9.81
C GLU A 215 -8.19 3.33 9.03
N VAL A 216 -8.18 3.24 7.69
CA VAL A 216 -7.60 4.25 6.80
C VAL A 216 -8.34 5.57 6.92
N GLU A 217 -9.68 5.59 6.94
CA GLU A 217 -10.49 6.79 7.09
C GLU A 217 -10.25 7.49 8.42
N VAL A 218 -10.12 6.71 9.50
CA VAL A 218 -9.78 7.23 10.85
C VAL A 218 -8.38 7.85 10.84
N LEU A 219 -7.38 7.16 10.27
CA LEU A 219 -6.01 7.66 10.20
C LEU A 219 -5.93 8.99 9.43
N MET A 220 -6.64 9.07 8.31
CA MET A 220 -6.63 10.24 7.45
C MET A 220 -7.60 11.35 7.90
N ASN A 221 -8.44 11.06 8.89
CA ASN A 221 -9.54 11.95 9.32
C ASN A 221 -10.41 12.43 8.14
N MET A 222 -10.69 11.52 7.20
CA MET A 222 -11.54 11.78 6.03
C MET A 222 -12.22 10.49 5.55
N GLU A 223 -13.40 10.62 4.96
CA GLU A 223 -14.10 9.51 4.33
C GLU A 223 -13.62 9.30 2.89
N LEU A 224 -13.46 8.05 2.49
CA LEU A 224 -13.16 7.70 1.10
C LEU A 224 -14.44 7.78 0.26
N ALA A 225 -14.44 8.64 -0.76
CA ALA A 225 -15.57 8.78 -1.66
C ALA A 225 -15.84 7.45 -2.40
N ILE A 226 -17.07 6.94 -2.28
CA ILE A 226 -17.50 5.72 -2.97
C ILE A 226 -18.22 6.14 -4.25
N GLU A 227 -17.66 5.74 -5.39
CA GLU A 227 -18.27 5.93 -6.69
C GLU A 227 -19.28 4.81 -7.00
N PRO A 228 -20.35 5.12 -7.74
CA PRO A 228 -21.26 4.11 -8.23
C PRO A 228 -20.54 3.04 -9.06
N PHE A 229 -20.84 1.77 -8.81
CA PHE A 229 -20.27 0.68 -9.60
C PHE A 229 -20.79 0.76 -11.05
N PRO A 230 -19.90 0.71 -12.08
CA PRO A 230 -20.34 0.85 -13.46
C PRO A 230 -21.23 -0.31 -13.90
N GLU A 231 -22.42 -0.01 -14.42
CA GLU A 231 -23.42 -1.01 -14.84
C GLU A 231 -22.91 -1.93 -15.97
N THR A 232 -21.93 -1.47 -16.73
CA THR A 232 -21.32 -2.22 -17.83
C THR A 232 -20.32 -3.28 -17.37
N VAL A 233 -19.91 -3.24 -16.10
CA VAL A 233 -18.94 -4.19 -15.54
C VAL A 233 -19.65 -5.43 -15.02
N GLU A 234 -19.27 -6.60 -15.53
CA GLU A 234 -19.83 -7.87 -15.07
C GLU A 234 -19.42 -8.16 -13.62
N VAL A 235 -20.44 -8.39 -12.76
CA VAL A 235 -20.24 -8.87 -11.40
C VAL A 235 -20.12 -10.39 -11.41
N SER A 236 -18.93 -10.90 -11.15
CA SER A 236 -18.67 -12.33 -11.13
C SER A 236 -19.13 -12.98 -9.82
N SER A 237 -19.81 -14.10 -9.92
CA SER A 237 -20.12 -14.96 -8.76
C SER A 237 -19.01 -15.95 -8.43
N LYS A 238 -17.96 -16.05 -9.26
CA LYS A 238 -16.85 -16.99 -9.06
C LYS A 238 -15.87 -16.46 -8.04
N LEU A 239 -15.58 -17.24 -7.01
CA LEU A 239 -14.58 -16.95 -5.99
C LEU A 239 -13.28 -17.66 -6.29
N ILE A 240 -12.14 -17.02 -5.98
CA ILE A 240 -10.84 -17.66 -5.98
C ILE A 240 -10.64 -18.45 -4.68
N GLU A 241 -9.68 -19.41 -4.66
CA GLU A 241 -9.45 -20.25 -3.46
C GLU A 241 -9.26 -19.46 -2.16
N PRO A 242 -8.47 -18.35 -2.11
CA PRO A 242 -8.33 -17.55 -0.90
C PRO A 242 -9.64 -16.89 -0.40
N GLU A 243 -10.66 -16.79 -1.25
CA GLU A 243 -11.96 -16.22 -0.91
C GLU A 243 -12.95 -17.26 -0.38
N LYS A 244 -12.74 -18.56 -0.72
CA LYS A 244 -13.63 -19.66 -0.32
C LYS A 244 -13.43 -20.10 1.13
N ASP A 245 -12.20 -20.04 1.64
CA ASP A 245 -11.82 -20.61 2.93
C ASP A 245 -12.15 -19.74 4.17
N ARG A 246 -12.67 -18.56 3.98
CA ARG A 246 -13.12 -17.71 5.09
C ARG A 246 -14.62 -17.83 5.24
N GLN A 247 -15.05 -18.72 6.17
CA GLN A 247 -16.43 -18.71 6.66
C GLN A 247 -16.78 -17.29 7.11
N PRO A 248 -18.00 -16.79 6.74
CA PRO A 248 -18.44 -15.51 7.25
C PRO A 248 -18.35 -15.55 8.78
N ILE A 249 -17.67 -14.55 9.35
CA ILE A 249 -17.66 -14.36 10.80
C ILE A 249 -19.13 -14.34 11.22
N LYS A 250 -19.59 -15.40 11.87
CA LYS A 250 -20.89 -15.41 12.52
C LYS A 250 -20.84 -14.33 13.57
N PHE A 251 -21.50 -13.21 13.29
CA PHE A 251 -21.85 -12.26 14.32
C PHE A 251 -22.63 -13.06 15.39
N LEU A 252 -21.96 -13.36 16.47
CA LEU A 252 -22.58 -13.86 17.69
C LEU A 252 -23.43 -12.71 18.25
N MET A 253 -24.63 -12.52 17.71
CA MET A 253 -25.67 -11.83 18.45
C MET A 253 -25.94 -12.70 19.68
N LYS A 254 -25.34 -12.32 20.81
CA LYS A 254 -25.81 -12.75 22.13
C LYS A 254 -27.28 -12.28 22.22
N LYS A 255 -28.23 -13.21 22.00
CA LYS A 255 -29.57 -13.07 22.53
C LYS A 255 -29.43 -12.99 24.03
N GLN A 256 -29.53 -11.80 24.59
CA GLN A 256 -29.90 -11.65 26.00
C GLN A 256 -31.31 -12.24 26.14
N LYS A 257 -31.39 -13.42 26.71
CA LYS A 257 -32.63 -13.90 27.32
C LYS A 257 -32.88 -12.98 28.53
N LEU A 258 -33.87 -12.16 28.39
CA LEU A 258 -34.60 -11.58 29.51
C LEU A 258 -35.46 -12.74 30.06
N ASP A 259 -34.96 -13.45 31.03
CA ASP A 259 -35.80 -14.30 31.89
C ASP A 259 -36.47 -13.34 32.87
N GLY A 260 -37.72 -13.01 32.57
CA GLY A 260 -38.65 -12.52 33.51
C GLY A 260 -39.25 -13.74 34.20
N ASP A 261 -38.97 -13.93 35.43
CA ASP A 261 -39.80 -14.71 36.34
C ASP A 261 -40.41 -13.75 37.34
N GLY A 262 -41.70 -13.60 37.23
CA GLY A 262 -42.53 -13.22 38.32
C GLY A 262 -42.85 -14.45 39.16
N ASP A 263 -42.71 -14.28 40.45
CA ASP A 263 -43.66 -14.61 41.49
C ASP A 263 -43.07 -14.12 42.82
#